data_f5cef0473673740266be4af70d34b9be
#
_entry.id   f5cef0473673740266be4af70d34b9be
#
_cell.length_a   1.000
_cell.length_b   1.000
_cell.length_c   1.000
_cell.angle_alpha   90.00
_cell.angle_beta   90.00
_cell.angle_gamma   90.00
#
_symmetry.space_group_name_H-M   'P 1'
#
loop_
_entity.id
_entity.type
_entity.pdbx_description
1 polymer ?
#
loop_
_entity_poly.entity_id
_entity_poly.type
_entity_poly.pdbx_seq_one_letter_code
_entity_poly.pdbx_strand_id
1 'polypeptide(L)'
;MIAPLAQFIDWSALQVAAMIPSIRKCARGDSKLTEAVEFLNGPNFIPAESKPAALEFKSKIHFTFPSPRLCEFVENNIVHGRLYRRAKDWRKFPTLILLHGGVDFVTHRCRFPAMVPAIHRAGCNAATLVAPYHFQRGVRRVEAFDHLRVAEAFGQGVAEIRALTGWLLNQGCPSVGLFGYSLGGWLAGLAATSDARLKAIVLALPGVRRNYRATHGEGILWTPMRKVLEKQTAAREALDKTPLNLTLSQPVLPKENILLMQGRYDLLVEPELSEEIWQTWKQPEIWRLPHGHLSWMLTRGINRRVLDWLAPRLDPQAISEKGTH
;
A
#
# COMPACT_ATOMS: atom_id res chain seq x y z
N MET A 1 -12.83 11.88 16.81
CA MET A 1 -13.72 12.52 15.79
C MET A 1 -15.09 11.86 15.90
N ILE A 2 -16.18 12.59 15.72
CA ILE A 2 -17.53 12.01 15.69
C ILE A 2 -17.78 11.32 14.34
N ALA A 3 -18.50 10.20 14.37
CA ALA A 3 -18.76 9.38 13.19
C ALA A 3 -19.29 10.18 11.98
N PRO A 4 -20.32 11.07 12.12
CA PRO A 4 -20.85 11.81 10.97
C PRO A 4 -19.80 12.69 10.25
N LEU A 5 -18.88 13.32 11.00
CA LEU A 5 -17.84 14.16 10.40
C LEU A 5 -16.81 13.33 9.64
N ALA A 6 -16.41 12.19 10.19
CA ALA A 6 -15.47 11.28 9.54
C ALA A 6 -16.06 10.74 8.23
N GLN A 7 -17.32 10.31 8.27
CA GLN A 7 -18.04 9.81 7.08
C GLN A 7 -18.30 10.91 6.05
N PHE A 8 -18.59 12.15 6.48
CA PHE A 8 -18.77 13.29 5.57
C PHE A 8 -17.48 13.61 4.79
N ILE A 9 -16.31 13.52 5.44
CA ILE A 9 -15.00 13.72 4.77
C ILE A 9 -14.81 12.66 3.70
N ASP A 10 -15.00 11.38 4.04
CA ASP A 10 -14.84 10.27 3.10
C ASP A 10 -15.85 10.37 1.94
N TRP A 11 -17.12 10.67 2.27
CA TRP A 11 -18.16 10.85 1.28
C TRP A 11 -17.83 11.98 0.29
N SER A 12 -17.40 13.14 0.79
CA SER A 12 -17.04 14.28 -0.06
C SER A 12 -15.93 13.92 -1.05
N ALA A 13 -14.92 13.19 -0.59
CA ALA A 13 -13.83 12.72 -1.46
C ALA A 13 -14.32 11.76 -2.53
N LEU A 14 -15.25 10.86 -2.19
CA LEU A 14 -15.86 9.92 -3.14
C LEU A 14 -16.71 10.64 -4.21
N GLN A 15 -17.43 11.69 -3.83
CA GLN A 15 -18.16 12.50 -4.81
C GLN A 15 -17.21 13.17 -5.81
N VAL A 16 -16.10 13.75 -5.32
CA VAL A 16 -15.06 14.34 -6.19
C VAL A 16 -14.46 13.27 -7.10
N ALA A 17 -14.10 12.10 -6.55
CA ALA A 17 -13.55 10.99 -7.34
C ALA A 17 -14.55 10.51 -8.42
N ALA A 18 -15.84 10.43 -8.11
CA ALA A 18 -16.88 10.04 -9.06
C ALA A 18 -17.07 11.05 -10.22
N MET A 19 -16.62 12.30 -10.07
CA MET A 19 -16.64 13.31 -11.13
C MET A 19 -15.48 13.15 -12.12
N ILE A 20 -14.45 12.40 -11.78
CA ILE A 20 -13.28 12.20 -12.64
C ILE A 20 -13.64 11.29 -13.81
N PRO A 21 -13.56 11.76 -15.09
CA PRO A 21 -14.00 10.99 -16.25
C PRO A 21 -13.33 9.62 -16.41
N SER A 22 -12.06 9.51 -16.04
CA SER A 22 -11.31 8.24 -16.08
C SER A 22 -11.90 7.18 -15.15
N ILE A 23 -12.36 7.55 -13.96
CA ILE A 23 -13.01 6.64 -13.02
C ILE A 23 -14.33 6.12 -13.56
N ARG A 24 -15.10 6.97 -14.26
CA ARG A 24 -16.34 6.56 -14.93
C ARG A 24 -16.13 5.60 -16.10
N LYS A 25 -15.01 5.74 -16.82
CA LYS A 25 -14.65 4.84 -17.94
C LYS A 25 -14.18 3.46 -17.46
N CYS A 26 -13.51 3.37 -16.33
CA CYS A 26 -13.05 2.11 -15.71
C CYS A 26 -14.18 1.09 -15.51
N ALA A 27 -15.42 1.54 -15.55
CA ALA A 27 -16.58 0.75 -15.23
C ALA A 27 -17.21 0.03 -16.43
N ARG A 28 -16.65 0.11 -17.61
CA ARG A 28 -17.33 -0.32 -18.86
C ARG A 28 -16.97 -1.72 -19.35
N GLY A 29 -16.12 -2.49 -18.68
CA GLY A 29 -15.73 -3.76 -19.28
C GLY A 29 -15.38 -4.87 -18.30
N ASP A 30 -16.07 -6.02 -18.46
CA ASP A 30 -15.60 -7.35 -18.01
C ASP A 30 -14.46 -7.87 -18.90
N SER A 31 -13.79 -6.97 -19.65
CA SER A 31 -12.73 -7.35 -20.55
C SER A 31 -11.55 -7.92 -19.76
N LYS A 32 -11.08 -9.07 -20.21
CA LYS A 32 -9.89 -9.77 -19.69
C LYS A 32 -9.99 -10.23 -18.23
N LEU A 33 -11.21 -10.56 -17.75
CA LEU A 33 -11.37 -11.12 -16.41
C LEU A 33 -10.73 -12.50 -16.29
N THR A 34 -10.94 -13.36 -17.28
CA THR A 34 -10.37 -14.72 -17.30
C THR A 34 -8.85 -14.67 -17.24
N GLU A 35 -8.23 -13.84 -18.11
CA GLU A 35 -6.78 -13.64 -18.13
C GLU A 35 -6.26 -13.06 -16.81
N ALA A 36 -7.04 -12.17 -16.17
CA ALA A 36 -6.67 -11.61 -14.87
C ALA A 36 -6.67 -12.70 -13.78
N VAL A 37 -7.67 -13.57 -13.75
CA VAL A 37 -7.77 -14.67 -12.78
C VAL A 37 -6.64 -15.69 -13.02
N GLU A 38 -6.38 -16.06 -14.27
CA GLU A 38 -5.28 -16.95 -14.65
C GLU A 38 -3.93 -16.35 -14.22
N PHE A 39 -3.70 -15.08 -14.50
CA PHE A 39 -2.49 -14.37 -14.09
C PHE A 39 -2.30 -14.35 -12.57
N LEU A 40 -3.36 -14.03 -11.81
CA LEU A 40 -3.32 -13.94 -10.35
C LEU A 40 -3.08 -15.31 -9.68
N ASN A 41 -3.57 -16.38 -10.26
CA ASN A 41 -3.35 -17.76 -9.79
C ASN A 41 -2.06 -18.38 -10.33
N GLY A 42 -1.42 -17.73 -11.31
CA GLY A 42 -0.20 -18.21 -11.91
C GLY A 42 1.07 -17.89 -11.10
N PRO A 43 2.17 -18.62 -11.34
CA PRO A 43 3.44 -18.42 -10.64
C PRO A 43 4.06 -17.05 -10.91
N ASN A 44 3.60 -16.38 -11.93
CA ASN A 44 4.08 -15.07 -12.33
C ASN A 44 3.45 -13.92 -11.52
N PHE A 45 2.38 -14.12 -10.78
CA PHE A 45 1.79 -13.02 -9.99
C PHE A 45 2.76 -12.52 -8.93
N ILE A 46 3.30 -13.41 -8.12
CA ILE A 46 4.36 -13.11 -7.15
C ILE A 46 5.47 -14.17 -7.36
N PRO A 47 6.49 -13.88 -8.17
CA PRO A 47 7.57 -14.83 -8.42
C PRO A 47 8.31 -15.20 -7.13
N ALA A 48 8.75 -16.46 -7.01
CA ALA A 48 9.52 -16.92 -5.86
C ALA A 48 10.82 -16.11 -5.68
N GLU A 49 11.52 -15.86 -6.79
CA GLU A 49 12.75 -15.07 -6.79
C GLU A 49 12.51 -13.58 -7.05
N SER A 50 13.29 -12.72 -6.42
CA SER A 50 13.31 -11.29 -6.67
C SER A 50 14.75 -10.79 -6.74
N LYS A 51 15.14 -10.29 -7.91
CA LYS A 51 16.44 -9.64 -8.09
C LYS A 51 16.44 -8.27 -7.43
N PRO A 52 17.56 -7.86 -6.78
CA PRO A 52 17.71 -6.51 -6.25
C PRO A 52 17.58 -5.47 -7.36
N ALA A 53 17.03 -4.30 -7.02
CA ALA A 53 16.92 -3.19 -7.96
C ALA A 53 18.31 -2.64 -8.34
N ALA A 54 18.43 -2.07 -9.53
CA ALA A 54 19.60 -1.32 -9.98
C ALA A 54 19.24 0.18 -9.94
N LEU A 55 19.43 0.83 -8.78
CA LEU A 55 19.04 2.22 -8.58
C LEU A 55 19.98 3.19 -9.30
N GLU A 56 19.39 4.10 -10.06
CA GLU A 56 20.03 5.27 -10.61
C GLU A 56 19.54 6.53 -9.88
N PHE A 57 20.46 7.29 -9.26
CA PHE A 57 20.11 8.52 -8.56
C PHE A 57 20.10 9.71 -9.50
N LYS A 58 18.91 10.31 -9.72
CA LYS A 58 18.72 11.53 -10.51
C LYS A 58 19.00 12.81 -9.70
N SER A 59 19.04 12.71 -8.37
CA SER A 59 19.42 13.76 -7.42
C SER A 59 19.86 13.15 -6.09
N LYS A 60 20.12 14.00 -5.08
CA LYS A 60 20.50 13.52 -3.74
C LYS A 60 19.49 12.55 -3.12
N ILE A 61 18.20 12.68 -3.47
CA ILE A 61 17.13 11.86 -2.90
C ILE A 61 16.34 11.08 -3.95
N HIS A 62 16.17 11.58 -5.17
CA HIS A 62 15.37 10.93 -6.20
C HIS A 62 16.17 9.83 -6.89
N PHE A 63 15.55 8.67 -6.97
CA PHE A 63 16.09 7.55 -7.73
C PHE A 63 15.06 7.00 -8.72
N THR A 64 15.57 6.31 -9.72
CA THR A 64 14.79 5.48 -10.63
C THR A 64 15.44 4.12 -10.76
N PHE A 65 14.69 3.12 -11.17
CA PHE A 65 15.20 1.84 -11.64
C PHE A 65 14.20 1.19 -12.61
N PRO A 66 14.67 0.33 -13.52
CA PRO A 66 13.78 -0.45 -14.36
C PRO A 66 12.91 -1.37 -13.51
N SER A 67 11.62 -1.37 -13.74
CA SER A 67 10.73 -2.34 -13.07
C SER A 67 11.19 -3.77 -13.38
N PRO A 68 11.30 -4.65 -12.40
CA PRO A 68 11.62 -6.05 -12.63
C PRO A 68 10.52 -6.78 -13.43
N ARG A 69 9.39 -6.10 -13.61
CA ARG A 69 8.24 -6.57 -14.34
C ARG A 69 7.78 -5.53 -15.34
N LEU A 70 7.95 -5.87 -16.62
CA LEU A 70 7.61 -4.96 -17.71
C LEU A 70 6.15 -5.12 -18.13
N CYS A 71 5.55 -4.01 -18.54
CA CYS A 71 4.27 -3.96 -19.25
C CYS A 71 4.44 -3.23 -20.60
N GLU A 72 3.39 -3.13 -21.39
CA GLU A 72 3.43 -2.45 -22.69
C GLU A 72 3.68 -0.93 -22.60
N PHE A 73 3.46 -0.32 -21.43
CA PHE A 73 3.61 1.12 -21.23
C PHE A 73 5.00 1.45 -20.69
N VAL A 74 5.82 2.07 -21.53
CA VAL A 74 7.22 2.38 -21.21
C VAL A 74 7.34 3.26 -19.97
N GLU A 75 6.45 4.25 -19.79
CA GLU A 75 6.44 5.16 -18.65
C GLU A 75 6.22 4.40 -17.34
N ASN A 76 5.40 3.35 -17.37
CA ASN A 76 5.13 2.53 -16.20
C ASN A 76 6.28 1.58 -15.87
N ASN A 77 7.16 1.29 -16.81
CA ASN A 77 8.30 0.41 -16.62
C ASN A 77 9.50 1.06 -15.91
N ILE A 78 9.42 2.37 -15.66
CA ILE A 78 10.42 3.11 -14.87
C ILE A 78 9.85 3.35 -13.47
N VAL A 79 10.44 2.74 -12.48
CA VAL A 79 10.09 2.97 -11.07
C VAL A 79 10.70 4.28 -10.60
N HIS A 80 9.90 5.11 -9.95
CA HIS A 80 10.34 6.35 -9.35
C HIS A 80 10.24 6.27 -7.83
N GLY A 81 11.24 6.78 -7.13
CA GLY A 81 11.25 6.82 -5.68
C GLY A 81 12.13 7.92 -5.11
N ARG A 82 12.09 8.02 -3.79
CA ARG A 82 12.98 8.92 -3.02
C ARG A 82 13.59 8.15 -1.88
N LEU A 83 14.88 8.37 -1.64
CA LEU A 83 15.60 7.85 -0.47
C LEU A 83 16.08 9.02 0.37
N TYR A 84 15.53 9.11 1.57
CA TYR A 84 15.91 10.09 2.58
C TYR A 84 16.86 9.42 3.57
N ARG A 85 18.15 9.66 3.38
CA ARG A 85 19.21 9.10 4.20
C ARG A 85 19.28 9.85 5.53
N ARG A 86 19.26 9.12 6.64
CA ARG A 86 19.32 9.70 7.99
C ARG A 86 20.65 10.40 8.28
N ALA A 87 21.76 9.82 7.80
CA ALA A 87 23.12 10.30 8.06
C ALA A 87 24.05 9.94 6.88
N LYS A 88 25.33 10.32 6.96
CA LYS A 88 26.34 9.94 5.95
C LYS A 88 26.53 8.42 5.90
N ASP A 89 26.53 7.76 7.04
CA ASP A 89 26.62 6.31 7.22
C ASP A 89 25.25 5.62 7.23
N TRP A 90 24.30 6.12 6.48
CA TRP A 90 22.90 5.68 6.42
C TRP A 90 22.70 4.16 6.25
N ARG A 91 23.68 3.48 5.68
CA ARG A 91 23.68 2.02 5.50
C ARG A 91 23.67 1.23 6.81
N LYS A 92 24.07 1.85 7.92
CA LYS A 92 24.04 1.25 9.27
C LYS A 92 22.65 1.31 9.93
N PHE A 93 21.68 2.00 9.30
CA PHE A 93 20.36 2.21 9.87
C PHE A 93 19.30 1.45 9.09
N PRO A 94 18.25 0.95 9.77
CA PRO A 94 17.11 0.35 9.12
C PRO A 94 16.41 1.34 8.18
N THR A 95 15.72 0.82 7.19
CA THR A 95 14.98 1.65 6.23
C THR A 95 13.49 1.33 6.26
N LEU A 96 12.66 2.37 6.40
CA LEU A 96 11.21 2.29 6.28
C LEU A 96 10.79 2.70 4.87
N ILE A 97 10.18 1.77 4.12
CA ILE A 97 9.58 2.06 2.80
C ILE A 97 8.14 2.50 3.02
N LEU A 98 7.79 3.66 2.45
CA LEU A 98 6.48 4.30 2.54
C LEU A 98 5.74 4.14 1.22
N LEU A 99 4.55 3.54 1.25
CA LEU A 99 3.71 3.20 0.11
C LEU A 99 2.39 3.99 0.18
N HIS A 100 2.15 4.83 -0.83
CA HIS A 100 1.01 5.74 -0.87
C HIS A 100 -0.31 5.04 -1.26
N GLY A 101 -1.43 5.70 -0.97
CA GLY A 101 -2.77 5.29 -1.40
C GLY A 101 -3.01 5.50 -2.90
N GLY A 102 -4.09 4.94 -3.42
CA GLY A 102 -4.52 5.18 -4.80
C GLY A 102 -4.91 6.65 -5.00
N VAL A 103 -4.51 7.26 -6.12
CA VAL A 103 -4.80 8.67 -6.48
C VAL A 103 -4.42 9.69 -5.40
N ASP A 104 -3.56 9.31 -4.47
CA ASP A 104 -3.25 10.07 -3.26
C ASP A 104 -1.98 10.91 -3.41
N PHE A 105 -2.15 12.04 -4.10
CA PHE A 105 -1.09 13.04 -4.24
C PHE A 105 -0.64 13.62 -2.89
N VAL A 106 -1.58 13.82 -1.96
CA VAL A 106 -1.33 14.46 -0.66
C VAL A 106 -0.38 13.61 0.19
N THR A 107 -0.65 12.32 0.32
CA THR A 107 0.23 11.43 1.11
C THR A 107 1.62 11.34 0.49
N HIS A 108 1.72 11.13 -0.81
CA HIS A 108 3.00 10.96 -1.48
C HIS A 108 3.84 12.25 -1.51
N ARG A 109 3.22 13.41 -1.81
CA ARG A 109 3.92 14.69 -2.01
C ARG A 109 4.10 15.52 -0.76
N CYS A 110 3.21 15.40 0.22
CA CYS A 110 3.19 16.25 1.40
C CYS A 110 3.43 15.45 2.69
N ARG A 111 2.60 14.42 2.95
CA ARG A 111 2.63 13.71 4.23
C ARG A 111 3.91 12.89 4.43
N PHE A 112 4.30 12.09 3.47
CA PHE A 112 5.51 11.27 3.61
C PHE A 112 6.77 12.12 3.79
N PRO A 113 7.03 13.17 3.00
CA PRO A 113 8.13 14.09 3.29
C PRO A 113 8.06 14.71 4.69
N ALA A 114 6.87 15.10 5.17
CA ALA A 114 6.69 15.65 6.51
C ALA A 114 6.95 14.62 7.65
N MET A 115 6.82 13.31 7.37
CA MET A 115 7.18 12.26 8.34
C MET A 115 8.70 12.03 8.45
N VAL A 116 9.48 12.38 7.44
CA VAL A 116 10.92 12.07 7.38
C VAL A 116 11.71 12.53 8.62
N PRO A 117 11.53 13.76 9.15
CA PRO A 117 12.24 14.16 10.35
C PRO A 117 11.94 13.29 11.58
N ALA A 118 10.71 12.80 11.70
CA ALA A 118 10.33 11.90 12.78
C ALA A 118 10.91 10.49 12.57
N ILE A 119 10.91 9.99 11.33
CA ILE A 119 11.54 8.70 10.97
C ILE A 119 13.03 8.74 11.25
N HIS A 120 13.72 9.83 10.93
CA HIS A 120 15.14 9.99 11.23
C HIS A 120 15.41 10.01 12.74
N ARG A 121 14.56 10.70 13.53
CA ARG A 121 14.66 10.67 15.02
C ARG A 121 14.42 9.29 15.59
N ALA A 122 13.57 8.50 14.96
CA ALA A 122 13.32 7.10 15.32
C ALA A 122 14.45 6.13 14.91
N GLY A 123 15.54 6.64 14.32
CA GLY A 123 16.71 5.85 13.98
C GLY A 123 16.68 5.23 12.58
N CYS A 124 15.73 5.58 11.73
CA CYS A 124 15.53 4.94 10.44
C CYS A 124 15.81 5.88 9.26
N ASN A 125 16.23 5.32 8.12
CA ASN A 125 16.06 5.98 6.83
C ASN A 125 14.60 5.90 6.37
N ALA A 126 14.20 6.76 5.43
CA ALA A 126 12.92 6.63 4.76
C ALA A 126 13.11 6.48 3.25
N ALA A 127 12.32 5.59 2.64
CA ALA A 127 12.22 5.48 1.19
C ALA A 127 10.75 5.60 0.77
N THR A 128 10.49 6.16 -0.41
CA THR A 128 9.15 6.16 -1.00
C THR A 128 9.21 5.53 -2.38
N LEU A 129 8.15 4.81 -2.77
CA LEU A 129 7.93 4.34 -4.13
C LEU A 129 6.68 4.93 -4.72
N VAL A 130 6.70 5.20 -6.02
CA VAL A 130 5.51 5.50 -6.82
C VAL A 130 4.93 4.18 -7.30
N ALA A 131 3.69 3.89 -6.91
CA ALA A 131 2.98 2.69 -7.35
C ALA A 131 2.79 2.68 -8.89
N PRO A 132 2.68 1.49 -9.50
CA PRO A 132 2.38 1.37 -10.94
C PRO A 132 1.18 2.21 -11.36
N TYR A 133 1.25 2.83 -12.51
CA TYR A 133 0.24 3.72 -13.12
C TYR A 133 -0.10 4.99 -12.33
N HIS A 134 0.72 5.39 -11.34
CA HIS A 134 0.52 6.62 -10.58
C HIS A 134 1.54 7.71 -10.94
N PHE A 135 1.16 8.98 -10.82
CA PHE A 135 2.00 10.17 -10.99
C PHE A 135 2.82 10.16 -12.29
N GLN A 136 4.16 10.10 -12.22
CA GLN A 136 5.06 10.07 -13.38
C GLN A 136 4.90 8.80 -14.23
N ARG A 137 4.35 7.74 -13.65
CA ARG A 137 4.06 6.46 -14.28
C ARG A 137 2.65 6.39 -14.85
N GLY A 138 1.86 7.45 -14.63
CA GLY A 138 0.48 7.53 -15.12
C GLY A 138 0.43 7.59 -16.64
N VAL A 139 -0.32 6.70 -17.25
CA VAL A 139 -0.52 6.63 -18.70
C VAL A 139 -1.79 7.40 -19.05
N ARG A 140 -1.68 8.46 -19.84
CA ARG A 140 -2.82 9.33 -20.22
C ARG A 140 -3.91 8.62 -21.03
N ARG A 141 -3.58 7.49 -21.64
CA ARG A 141 -4.45 6.71 -22.55
C ARG A 141 -4.95 5.40 -21.95
N VAL A 142 -4.88 5.22 -20.65
CA VAL A 142 -5.43 4.00 -20.06
C VAL A 142 -6.94 4.04 -20.23
N GLU A 143 -7.40 3.54 -21.35
CA GLU A 143 -8.81 3.16 -21.58
C GLU A 143 -9.19 2.04 -20.64
N ALA A 144 -8.39 1.84 -19.66
CA ALA A 144 -8.52 0.63 -19.00
C ALA A 144 -7.87 0.57 -17.68
N PHE A 145 -8.62 0.48 -16.80
CA PHE A 145 -8.42 -0.46 -15.74
C PHE A 145 -9.20 -1.74 -16.08
N ASP A 146 -8.83 -2.41 -17.18
CA ASP A 146 -9.27 -3.78 -17.36
C ASP A 146 -8.72 -4.62 -16.19
N HIS A 147 -9.35 -5.75 -15.92
CA HIS A 147 -9.01 -6.54 -14.76
C HIS A 147 -7.58 -7.09 -14.81
N LEU A 148 -7.09 -7.43 -16.01
CA LEU A 148 -5.72 -7.90 -16.21
C LEU A 148 -4.71 -6.81 -15.86
N ARG A 149 -4.92 -5.57 -16.30
CA ARG A 149 -4.04 -4.44 -15.99
C ARG A 149 -3.95 -4.16 -14.50
N VAL A 150 -5.09 -4.24 -13.80
CA VAL A 150 -5.11 -4.10 -12.34
C VAL A 150 -4.32 -5.23 -11.68
N ALA A 151 -4.54 -6.48 -12.11
CA ALA A 151 -3.81 -7.63 -11.59
C ALA A 151 -2.28 -7.50 -11.83
N GLU A 152 -1.89 -7.12 -13.06
CA GLU A 152 -0.49 -6.87 -13.42
C GLU A 152 0.14 -5.75 -12.58
N ALA A 153 -0.61 -4.66 -12.33
CA ALA A 153 -0.14 -3.55 -11.51
C ALA A 153 0.16 -3.97 -10.06
N PHE A 154 -0.66 -4.83 -9.48
CA PHE A 154 -0.38 -5.38 -8.15
C PHE A 154 0.87 -6.27 -8.17
N GLY A 155 0.98 -7.21 -9.12
CA GLY A 155 2.17 -8.04 -9.26
C GLY A 155 3.45 -7.23 -9.50
N GLN A 156 3.37 -6.19 -10.33
CA GLN A 156 4.46 -5.25 -10.60
C GLN A 156 4.86 -4.49 -9.32
N GLY A 157 3.90 -3.93 -8.59
CA GLY A 157 4.16 -3.18 -7.36
C GLY A 157 4.82 -4.03 -6.27
N VAL A 158 4.38 -5.28 -6.10
CA VAL A 158 5.02 -6.22 -5.16
C VAL A 158 6.45 -6.55 -5.60
N ALA A 159 6.67 -6.83 -6.89
CA ALA A 159 8.01 -7.10 -7.41
C ALA A 159 8.97 -5.92 -7.20
N GLU A 160 8.51 -4.69 -7.37
CA GLU A 160 9.28 -3.47 -7.17
C GLU A 160 9.62 -3.23 -5.68
N ILE A 161 8.68 -3.47 -4.76
CA ILE A 161 8.93 -3.42 -3.32
C ILE A 161 10.03 -4.42 -2.94
N ARG A 162 9.93 -5.66 -3.41
CA ARG A 162 10.89 -6.72 -3.14
C ARG A 162 12.27 -6.42 -3.75
N ALA A 163 12.32 -5.82 -4.94
CA ALA A 163 13.56 -5.40 -5.59
C ALA A 163 14.26 -4.28 -4.81
N LEU A 164 13.51 -3.27 -4.33
CA LEU A 164 14.06 -2.21 -3.49
C LEU A 164 14.52 -2.75 -2.14
N THR A 165 13.76 -3.65 -1.52
CA THR A 165 14.14 -4.34 -0.28
C THR A 165 15.48 -5.05 -0.44
N GLY A 166 15.63 -5.82 -1.52
CA GLY A 166 16.90 -6.50 -1.84
C GLY A 166 18.06 -5.53 -2.02
N TRP A 167 17.85 -4.41 -2.73
CA TRP A 167 18.87 -3.40 -2.91
C TRP A 167 19.30 -2.77 -1.58
N LEU A 168 18.35 -2.38 -0.72
CA LEU A 168 18.64 -1.78 0.59
C LEU A 168 19.48 -2.71 1.48
N LEU A 169 19.10 -3.98 1.55
CA LEU A 169 19.85 -4.99 2.32
C LEU A 169 21.26 -5.20 1.75
N ASN A 170 21.39 -5.25 0.42
CA ASN A 170 22.70 -5.36 -0.26
C ASN A 170 23.58 -4.11 -0.07
N GLN A 171 22.97 -2.94 0.23
CA GLN A 171 23.74 -1.75 0.64
C GLN A 171 24.22 -1.81 2.08
N GLY A 172 23.80 -2.80 2.87
CA GLY A 172 24.18 -2.98 4.27
C GLY A 172 23.16 -2.47 5.27
N CYS A 173 21.96 -2.04 4.84
CA CYS A 173 20.89 -1.72 5.79
C CYS A 173 20.53 -2.97 6.62
N PRO A 174 20.52 -2.89 7.96
CA PRO A 174 20.32 -4.07 8.82
C PRO A 174 18.93 -4.67 8.69
N SER A 175 17.93 -3.86 8.37
CA SER A 175 16.57 -4.32 8.19
C SER A 175 15.74 -3.36 7.33
N VAL A 176 14.62 -3.87 6.79
CA VAL A 176 13.65 -3.10 6.00
C VAL A 176 12.25 -3.35 6.56
N GLY A 177 11.51 -2.26 6.77
CA GLY A 177 10.08 -2.30 7.10
C GLY A 177 9.23 -1.60 6.06
N LEU A 178 7.92 -1.86 6.10
CA LEU A 178 6.94 -1.19 5.24
C LEU A 178 5.92 -0.41 6.08
N PHE A 179 5.57 0.77 5.58
CA PHE A 179 4.36 1.49 5.98
C PHE A 179 3.53 1.72 4.73
N GLY A 180 2.39 1.05 4.63
CA GLY A 180 1.49 1.19 3.50
C GLY A 180 0.14 1.77 3.89
N TYR A 181 -0.36 2.74 3.12
CA TYR A 181 -1.68 3.34 3.29
C TYR A 181 -2.60 2.95 2.15
N SER A 182 -3.82 2.48 2.46
CA SER A 182 -4.85 2.16 1.46
C SER A 182 -4.33 1.17 0.41
N LEU A 183 -4.21 1.55 -0.86
CA LEU A 183 -3.55 0.76 -1.92
C LEU A 183 -2.14 0.33 -1.52
N GLY A 184 -1.35 1.26 -0.95
CA GLY A 184 -0.02 0.94 -0.45
C GLY A 184 -0.03 -0.07 0.69
N GLY A 185 -1.09 -0.06 1.51
CA GLY A 185 -1.34 -1.08 2.53
C GLY A 185 -1.63 -2.45 1.92
N TRP A 186 -2.38 -2.49 0.83
CA TRP A 186 -2.64 -3.73 0.08
C TRP A 186 -1.35 -4.31 -0.51
N LEU A 187 -0.57 -3.46 -1.20
CA LEU A 187 0.74 -3.86 -1.74
C LEU A 187 1.71 -4.34 -0.65
N ALA A 188 1.75 -3.65 0.51
CA ALA A 188 2.55 -4.08 1.65
C ALA A 188 2.08 -5.43 2.20
N GLY A 189 0.77 -5.65 2.28
CA GLY A 189 0.18 -6.92 2.67
C GLY A 189 0.58 -8.06 1.74
N LEU A 190 0.46 -7.87 0.42
CA LEU A 190 0.90 -8.84 -0.58
C LEU A 190 2.41 -9.10 -0.52
N ALA A 191 3.23 -8.08 -0.32
CA ALA A 191 4.66 -8.25 -0.13
C ALA A 191 4.97 -9.08 1.13
N ALA A 192 4.21 -8.86 2.21
CA ALA A 192 4.37 -9.60 3.46
C ALA A 192 4.04 -11.10 3.35
N THR A 193 3.22 -11.50 2.38
CA THR A 193 2.93 -12.94 2.12
C THR A 193 4.05 -13.65 1.37
N SER A 194 5.05 -12.93 0.87
CA SER A 194 6.03 -13.47 -0.08
C SER A 194 7.50 -13.06 0.16
N ASP A 195 7.76 -12.14 1.10
CA ASP A 195 9.13 -11.64 1.34
C ASP A 195 9.52 -11.73 2.83
N ALA A 196 10.18 -12.83 3.21
CA ALA A 196 10.67 -13.06 4.57
C ALA A 196 11.81 -12.12 5.00
N ARG A 197 12.36 -11.31 4.10
CA ARG A 197 13.39 -10.30 4.39
C ARG A 197 12.81 -9.05 5.07
N LEU A 198 11.51 -8.84 4.97
CA LEU A 198 10.81 -7.76 5.66
C LEU A 198 10.80 -8.02 7.17
N LYS A 199 11.07 -6.98 7.95
CA LYS A 199 11.20 -7.12 9.41
C LYS A 199 9.94 -6.74 10.16
N ALA A 200 9.26 -5.66 9.74
CA ALA A 200 8.00 -5.21 10.33
C ALA A 200 7.16 -4.46 9.29
N ILE A 201 5.85 -4.53 9.41
CA ILE A 201 4.92 -3.83 8.51
C ILE A 201 3.79 -3.14 9.27
N VAL A 202 3.38 -2.00 8.73
CA VAL A 202 2.16 -1.29 9.14
C VAL A 202 1.23 -1.18 7.95
N LEU A 203 0.03 -1.70 8.10
CA LEU A 203 -1.03 -1.63 7.11
C LEU A 203 -2.07 -0.62 7.60
N ALA A 204 -1.99 0.62 7.09
CA ALA A 204 -2.88 1.70 7.46
C ALA A 204 -4.10 1.71 6.54
N LEU A 205 -5.27 1.33 7.07
CA LEU A 205 -6.53 1.26 6.32
C LEU A 205 -6.36 0.51 4.97
N PRO A 206 -5.79 -0.69 4.99
CA PRO A 206 -5.37 -1.38 3.77
C PRO A 206 -6.56 -1.80 2.93
N GLY A 207 -6.45 -1.72 1.60
CA GLY A 207 -7.26 -2.58 0.75
C GLY A 207 -6.93 -4.05 1.08
N VAL A 208 -7.95 -4.88 1.14
CA VAL A 208 -7.82 -6.31 1.49
C VAL A 208 -8.26 -7.18 0.33
N ARG A 209 -9.36 -6.83 -0.25
CA ARG A 209 -9.97 -7.37 -1.46
C ARG A 209 -10.79 -6.29 -2.15
N ARG A 210 -11.40 -6.57 -3.27
CA ARG A 210 -12.24 -5.59 -3.93
C ARG A 210 -13.41 -5.19 -3.04
N ASN A 211 -13.56 -3.89 -2.81
CA ASN A 211 -14.45 -3.29 -1.82
C ASN A 211 -15.93 -3.72 -2.01
N TYR A 212 -16.52 -4.33 -0.98
CA TYR A 212 -17.88 -4.86 -1.00
C TYR A 212 -18.96 -3.79 -0.82
N ARG A 213 -18.80 -2.82 0.09
CA ARG A 213 -19.79 -1.76 0.33
C ARG A 213 -20.00 -0.82 -0.85
N ALA A 214 -18.98 -0.63 -1.65
CA ALA A 214 -19.13 0.13 -2.87
C ALA A 214 -20.20 -0.47 -3.81
N THR A 215 -20.62 -1.72 -3.58
CA THR A 215 -21.73 -2.38 -4.30
C THR A 215 -23.00 -2.56 -3.48
N HIS A 216 -22.91 -2.71 -2.16
CA HIS A 216 -24.03 -3.08 -1.30
C HIS A 216 -24.46 -1.94 -0.36
N GLY A 217 -23.75 -0.79 -0.38
CA GLY A 217 -24.07 0.35 0.47
C GLY A 217 -25.49 0.88 0.23
N GLU A 218 -26.31 0.83 1.27
CA GLU A 218 -27.63 1.46 1.31
C GLU A 218 -27.48 2.97 1.45
N GLY A 219 -27.51 3.71 0.35
CA GLY A 219 -27.50 5.17 0.41
C GLY A 219 -27.65 5.85 -0.93
N ILE A 220 -28.54 6.84 -1.01
CA ILE A 220 -28.78 7.75 -2.14
C ILE A 220 -27.47 8.34 -2.70
N LEU A 221 -26.45 8.45 -1.85
CA LEU A 221 -25.17 9.11 -2.12
C LEU A 221 -24.24 8.33 -3.07
N TRP A 222 -24.49 7.03 -3.26
CA TRP A 222 -23.65 6.12 -4.06
C TRP A 222 -24.22 5.79 -5.44
N THR A 223 -25.35 6.36 -5.81
CA THR A 223 -26.12 5.93 -6.99
C THR A 223 -25.33 5.87 -8.30
N PRO A 224 -24.47 6.84 -8.68
CA PRO A 224 -23.70 6.75 -9.92
C PRO A 224 -22.61 5.66 -9.87
N MET A 225 -21.90 5.57 -8.76
CA MET A 225 -20.82 4.59 -8.57
C MET A 225 -21.40 3.18 -8.37
N ARG A 226 -22.51 3.05 -7.66
CA ARG A 226 -23.21 1.79 -7.43
C ARG A 226 -23.60 1.10 -8.74
N LYS A 227 -24.24 1.82 -9.68
CA LYS A 227 -24.61 1.26 -10.99
C LYS A 227 -23.40 0.76 -11.79
N VAL A 228 -22.26 1.41 -11.60
CA VAL A 228 -21.00 1.04 -12.22
C VAL A 228 -20.46 -0.26 -11.61
N LEU A 229 -20.53 -0.37 -10.30
CA LEU A 229 -19.98 -1.47 -9.53
C LEU A 229 -20.89 -2.71 -9.56
N GLU A 230 -22.21 -2.53 -9.61
CA GLU A 230 -23.20 -3.62 -9.78
C GLU A 230 -22.94 -4.44 -11.05
N LYS A 231 -22.51 -3.79 -12.13
CA LYS A 231 -22.15 -4.45 -13.39
C LYS A 231 -20.88 -5.31 -13.29
N GLN A 232 -20.12 -5.21 -12.21
CA GLN A 232 -18.87 -5.93 -12.00
C GLN A 232 -18.96 -7.00 -10.92
N THR A 233 -20.14 -7.36 -10.45
CA THR A 233 -20.30 -8.30 -9.31
C THR A 233 -19.63 -9.64 -9.58
N ALA A 234 -19.88 -10.26 -10.73
CA ALA A 234 -19.27 -11.54 -11.09
C ALA A 234 -17.73 -11.46 -11.19
N ALA A 235 -17.21 -10.36 -11.76
CA ALA A 235 -15.77 -10.12 -11.83
C ALA A 235 -15.13 -10.00 -10.45
N ARG A 236 -15.81 -9.36 -9.52
CA ARG A 236 -15.34 -9.18 -8.14
C ARG A 236 -15.32 -10.48 -7.37
N GLU A 237 -16.37 -11.28 -7.49
CA GLU A 237 -16.43 -12.62 -6.89
C GLU A 237 -15.32 -13.53 -7.41
N ALA A 238 -15.02 -13.46 -8.71
CA ALA A 238 -13.92 -14.21 -9.30
C ALA A 238 -12.55 -13.74 -8.77
N LEU A 239 -12.33 -12.43 -8.69
CA LEU A 239 -11.07 -11.85 -8.18
C LEU A 239 -10.89 -12.08 -6.67
N ASP A 240 -11.98 -12.10 -5.90
CA ASP A 240 -11.94 -12.36 -4.46
C ASP A 240 -11.52 -13.80 -4.12
N LYS A 241 -11.56 -14.71 -5.09
CA LYS A 241 -11.05 -16.10 -4.97
C LYS A 241 -9.58 -16.24 -5.39
N THR A 242 -8.90 -15.16 -5.71
CA THR A 242 -7.48 -15.15 -6.12
C THR A 242 -6.57 -14.66 -5.00
N PRO A 243 -5.24 -14.88 -5.08
CA PRO A 243 -4.26 -14.36 -4.11
C PRO A 243 -4.23 -12.83 -3.97
N LEU A 244 -4.94 -12.08 -4.82
CA LEU A 244 -5.15 -10.64 -4.63
C LEU A 244 -5.92 -10.36 -3.32
N ASN A 245 -6.77 -11.28 -2.89
CA ASN A 245 -7.47 -11.22 -1.61
C ASN A 245 -6.52 -11.63 -0.49
N LEU A 246 -6.16 -10.69 0.38
CA LEU A 246 -5.22 -10.93 1.49
C LEU A 246 -5.71 -11.96 2.50
N THR A 247 -7.04 -12.20 2.59
CA THR A 247 -7.58 -13.19 3.51
C THR A 247 -7.31 -14.64 3.07
N LEU A 248 -6.89 -14.85 1.82
CA LEU A 248 -6.57 -16.19 1.29
C LEU A 248 -5.09 -16.57 1.49
N SER A 249 -4.26 -15.65 1.98
CA SER A 249 -2.82 -15.86 2.15
C SER A 249 -2.39 -15.53 3.57
N GLN A 250 -1.32 -16.19 4.04
CA GLN A 250 -0.71 -15.88 5.32
C GLN A 250 0.57 -15.06 5.12
N PRO A 251 0.83 -14.07 5.99
CA PRO A 251 2.12 -13.39 5.98
C PRO A 251 3.23 -14.35 6.40
N VAL A 252 4.41 -14.17 5.82
CA VAL A 252 5.62 -14.91 6.23
C VAL A 252 6.33 -14.26 7.41
N LEU A 253 5.86 -13.08 7.84
CA LEU A 253 6.33 -12.40 9.05
C LEU A 253 5.60 -12.90 10.30
N PRO A 254 6.26 -12.90 11.48
CA PRO A 254 5.58 -13.08 12.75
C PRO A 254 4.49 -12.03 12.97
N LYS A 255 3.36 -12.43 13.54
CA LYS A 255 2.23 -11.52 13.79
C LYS A 255 2.59 -10.32 14.68
N GLU A 256 3.56 -10.47 15.56
CA GLU A 256 4.09 -9.44 16.45
C GLU A 256 4.77 -8.29 15.68
N ASN A 257 5.15 -8.54 14.44
CA ASN A 257 5.78 -7.58 13.54
C ASN A 257 4.79 -6.99 12.51
N ILE A 258 3.50 -7.19 12.71
CA ILE A 258 2.42 -6.70 11.86
C ILE A 258 1.50 -5.81 12.68
N LEU A 259 1.28 -4.58 12.22
CA LEU A 259 0.29 -3.66 12.76
C LEU A 259 -0.79 -3.39 11.71
N LEU A 260 -2.03 -3.67 12.08
CA LEU A 260 -3.21 -3.24 11.33
C LEU A 260 -3.73 -1.92 11.92
N MET A 261 -4.08 -0.97 11.07
CA MET A 261 -4.79 0.23 11.47
C MET A 261 -6.13 0.26 10.72
N GLN A 262 -7.22 0.28 11.47
CA GLN A 262 -8.59 0.27 10.95
C GLN A 262 -9.27 1.60 11.24
N GLY A 263 -9.98 2.15 10.26
CA GLY A 263 -10.91 3.26 10.46
C GLY A 263 -12.30 2.73 10.78
N ARG A 264 -12.82 2.99 12.00
CA ARG A 264 -14.16 2.51 12.40
C ARG A 264 -15.29 3.06 11.55
N TYR A 265 -15.08 4.20 10.91
CA TYR A 265 -16.07 4.92 10.10
C TYR A 265 -15.63 5.04 8.65
N ASP A 266 -14.75 4.14 8.19
CA ASP A 266 -14.22 4.12 6.85
C ASP A 266 -15.33 3.75 5.84
N LEU A 267 -15.54 4.64 4.84
CA LEU A 267 -16.51 4.43 3.76
C LEU A 267 -15.85 3.90 2.47
N LEU A 268 -14.53 3.90 2.40
CA LEU A 268 -13.79 3.44 1.22
C LEU A 268 -13.32 1.99 1.38
N VAL A 269 -12.79 1.66 2.56
CA VAL A 269 -12.40 0.30 2.91
C VAL A 269 -13.19 -0.10 4.16
N GLU A 270 -14.06 -1.07 3.99
CA GLU A 270 -14.95 -1.53 5.04
C GLU A 270 -14.18 -1.99 6.28
N PRO A 271 -14.58 -1.52 7.48
CA PRO A 271 -13.98 -1.99 8.73
C PRO A 271 -13.98 -3.51 8.86
N GLU A 272 -15.02 -4.16 8.36
CA GLU A 272 -15.21 -5.60 8.36
C GLU A 272 -14.07 -6.33 7.60
N LEU A 273 -13.55 -5.75 6.53
CA LEU A 273 -12.42 -6.33 5.79
C LEU A 273 -11.13 -6.33 6.64
N SER A 274 -10.93 -5.30 7.45
CA SER A 274 -9.81 -5.27 8.40
C SER A 274 -9.97 -6.30 9.51
N GLU A 275 -11.20 -6.58 9.97
CA GLU A 275 -11.47 -7.64 10.94
C GLU A 275 -11.25 -9.04 10.32
N GLU A 276 -11.67 -9.25 9.06
CA GLU A 276 -11.43 -10.52 8.36
C GLU A 276 -9.93 -10.82 8.25
N ILE A 277 -9.11 -9.86 7.80
CA ILE A 277 -7.66 -10.07 7.71
C ILE A 277 -7.04 -10.24 9.10
N TRP A 278 -7.52 -9.51 10.12
CA TRP A 278 -7.05 -9.68 11.48
C TRP A 278 -7.28 -11.10 12.00
N GLN A 279 -8.47 -11.66 11.79
CA GLN A 279 -8.78 -13.03 12.16
C GLN A 279 -7.90 -14.02 11.39
N THR A 280 -7.83 -13.86 10.07
CA THR A 280 -7.09 -14.76 9.17
C THR A 280 -5.59 -14.76 9.48
N TRP A 281 -5.01 -13.60 9.80
CA TRP A 281 -3.58 -13.46 10.09
C TRP A 281 -3.21 -13.70 11.55
N LYS A 282 -4.02 -14.51 12.27
CA LYS A 282 -3.77 -14.94 13.65
C LYS A 282 -3.74 -13.78 14.65
N GLN A 283 -4.54 -12.77 14.41
CA GLN A 283 -4.76 -11.64 15.32
C GLN A 283 -3.48 -10.86 15.63
N PRO A 284 -2.83 -10.23 14.64
CA PRO A 284 -1.76 -9.28 14.89
C PRO A 284 -2.27 -8.07 15.69
N GLU A 285 -1.37 -7.17 16.12
CA GLU A 285 -1.80 -5.93 16.75
C GLU A 285 -2.70 -5.12 15.82
N ILE A 286 -3.84 -4.62 16.34
CA ILE A 286 -4.79 -3.80 15.58
C ILE A 286 -5.17 -2.53 16.34
N TRP A 287 -5.08 -1.40 15.66
CA TRP A 287 -5.55 -0.10 16.18
C TRP A 287 -6.85 0.30 15.49
N ARG A 288 -7.95 0.23 16.22
CA ARG A 288 -9.28 0.63 15.74
C ARG A 288 -9.48 2.12 16.02
N LEU A 289 -9.26 2.96 15.01
CA LEU A 289 -9.29 4.41 15.12
C LEU A 289 -10.71 4.95 14.94
N PRO A 290 -11.16 5.96 15.71
CA PRO A 290 -12.48 6.59 15.54
C PRO A 290 -12.45 7.58 14.36
N HIS A 291 -12.08 7.09 13.17
CA HIS A 291 -11.86 7.87 11.96
C HIS A 291 -12.36 7.11 10.72
N GLY A 292 -12.57 7.85 9.63
CA GLY A 292 -12.78 7.30 8.29
C GLY A 292 -11.46 7.13 7.52
N HIS A 293 -11.58 6.85 6.22
CA HIS A 293 -10.43 6.54 5.35
C HIS A 293 -9.44 7.70 5.21
N LEU A 294 -9.92 8.94 5.14
CA LEU A 294 -9.07 10.11 5.00
C LEU A 294 -8.81 10.81 6.34
N SER A 295 -9.80 10.84 7.22
CA SER A 295 -9.73 11.61 8.45
C SER A 295 -8.77 11.03 9.50
N TRP A 296 -8.33 9.77 9.40
CA TRP A 296 -7.32 9.20 10.30
C TRP A 296 -6.01 9.99 10.32
N MET A 297 -5.70 10.64 9.19
CA MET A 297 -4.51 11.49 9.05
C MET A 297 -4.53 12.71 9.96
N LEU A 298 -5.72 13.11 10.44
CA LEU A 298 -5.92 14.21 11.39
C LEU A 298 -5.71 13.79 12.84
N THR A 299 -5.48 12.49 13.12
CA THR A 299 -5.21 12.01 14.46
C THR A 299 -3.89 12.59 14.97
N ARG A 300 -3.99 13.42 16.02
CA ARG A 300 -2.81 14.05 16.62
C ARG A 300 -1.85 12.97 17.13
N GLY A 301 -0.58 13.10 16.77
CA GLY A 301 0.47 12.21 17.23
C GLY A 301 0.50 10.82 16.58
N ILE A 302 -0.38 10.51 15.62
CA ILE A 302 -0.45 9.16 15.02
C ILE A 302 0.86 8.73 14.38
N ASN A 303 1.55 9.64 13.69
CA ASN A 303 2.84 9.33 13.07
C ASN A 303 3.88 8.92 14.12
N ARG A 304 3.93 9.64 15.27
CA ARG A 304 4.84 9.30 16.36
C ARG A 304 4.49 7.93 16.94
N ARG A 305 3.22 7.69 17.24
CA ARG A 305 2.76 6.39 17.77
C ARG A 305 3.12 5.23 16.85
N VAL A 306 2.96 5.40 15.52
CA VAL A 306 3.36 4.40 14.53
C VAL A 306 4.88 4.16 14.56
N LEU A 307 5.67 5.22 14.64
CA LEU A 307 7.13 5.10 14.69
C LEU A 307 7.63 4.51 16.00
N ASP A 308 7.00 4.84 17.13
CA ASP A 308 7.30 4.24 18.44
C ASP A 308 7.00 2.73 18.43
N TRP A 309 6.03 2.27 17.63
CA TRP A 309 5.73 0.86 17.40
C TRP A 309 6.73 0.19 16.45
N LEU A 310 7.10 0.87 15.35
CA LEU A 310 7.96 0.32 14.28
C LEU A 310 9.44 0.25 14.67
N ALA A 311 9.98 1.32 15.24
CA ALA A 311 11.43 1.46 15.43
C ALA A 311 12.04 0.31 16.25
N PRO A 312 11.43 -0.12 17.38
CA PRO A 312 11.94 -1.26 18.16
C PRO A 312 11.98 -2.57 17.38
N ARG A 313 11.06 -2.75 16.44
CA ARG A 313 10.96 -3.96 15.62
C ARG A 313 11.92 -3.97 14.45
N LEU A 314 12.32 -2.78 13.99
CA LEU A 314 13.31 -2.64 12.91
C LEU A 314 14.75 -2.71 13.45
N ASP A 315 14.99 -2.16 14.64
CA ASP A 315 16.30 -2.19 15.30
C ASP A 315 16.15 -2.49 16.80
N PRO A 316 16.13 -3.77 17.17
CA PRO A 316 16.00 -4.17 18.57
C PRO A 316 17.17 -3.69 19.46
N GLN A 317 18.34 -3.43 18.87
CA GLN A 317 19.53 -3.00 19.65
C GLN A 317 19.47 -1.52 20.04
N ALA A 318 18.79 -0.67 19.24
CA ALA A 318 18.63 0.76 19.53
C ALA A 318 17.87 1.07 20.83
N ILE A 319 17.18 0.08 21.44
CA ILE A 319 16.46 0.25 22.71
C ILE A 319 17.38 0.05 23.90
N SER A 320 18.34 -0.89 23.82
CA SER A 320 19.24 -1.19 24.93
C SER A 320 20.16 -0.02 25.28
N GLU A 321 20.49 0.82 24.28
CA GLU A 321 21.35 2.01 24.48
C GLU A 321 20.60 3.20 25.09
N LYS A 322 19.26 3.26 25.00
CA LYS A 322 18.46 4.36 25.59
C LYS A 322 18.06 4.12 27.05
N GLY A 323 18.25 2.92 27.56
CA GLY A 323 17.91 2.54 28.94
C GLY A 323 19.05 2.71 29.94
N THR A 324 20.23 3.21 29.52
CA THR A 324 21.42 3.35 30.34
C THR A 324 21.88 4.80 30.55
N HIS A 325 20.98 5.76 30.38
CA HIS A 325 21.25 7.19 30.71
C HIS A 325 20.21 7.77 31.63
#